data_15f2660fbfdde0e5f67074b93e310c00
#
_entry.id   15f2660fbfdde0e5f67074b93e310c00
#
_cell.length_a   1.000
_cell.length_b   1.000
_cell.length_c   1.000
_cell.angle_alpha   90.00
_cell.angle_beta   90.00
_cell.angle_gamma   90.00
#
_symmetry.space_group_name_H-M   'P 1'
#
loop_
_entity.id
_entity.type
_entity.pdbx_description
1 polymer ?
#
loop_
_entity_poly.entity_id
_entity_poly.type
_entity_poly.pdbx_seq_one_letter_code
_entity_poly.pdbx_strand_id
1 'polypeptide(L)'
;RAAALKLACNMMIAGMICALSQSLAYGAKLGVDPELFLDVIQSSNLASPMYQSKGRQILDRNWAANFFVDNIVKDITLALDSAEEAGVQMPVIAVIRQMFAAASASGFGHEDYSAVSKVFEEIAGITPG
;
A
#
# COMPACT_ATOMS: atom_id res chain seq x y z
N ARG A 1 -8.73 -23.93 2.79
CA ARG A 1 -9.18 -22.66 2.24
C ARG A 1 -8.96 -21.46 3.15
N ALA A 2 -8.63 -21.71 4.43
CA ALA A 2 -8.28 -20.64 5.34
C ALA A 2 -7.05 -19.87 4.85
N ALA A 3 -6.06 -20.58 4.27
CA ALA A 3 -4.87 -19.93 3.73
C ALA A 3 -5.22 -19.03 2.52
N ALA A 4 -6.11 -19.51 1.65
CA ALA A 4 -6.54 -18.71 0.48
C ALA A 4 -7.32 -17.47 0.94
N LEU A 5 -8.17 -17.60 1.94
CA LEU A 5 -8.92 -16.47 2.48
C LEU A 5 -7.97 -15.42 3.06
N LYS A 6 -6.97 -15.84 3.84
CA LYS A 6 -5.99 -14.94 4.42
C LYS A 6 -5.22 -14.18 3.32
N LEU A 7 -4.76 -14.90 2.30
CA LEU A 7 -4.02 -14.28 1.19
C LEU A 7 -4.90 -13.31 0.41
N ALA A 8 -6.18 -13.66 0.18
CA ALA A 8 -7.11 -12.76 -0.50
C ALA A 8 -7.30 -11.46 0.29
N CYS A 9 -7.48 -11.56 1.61
CA CYS A 9 -7.59 -10.36 2.45
C CYS A 9 -6.31 -9.53 2.43
N ASN A 10 -5.16 -10.17 2.49
CA ASN A 10 -3.88 -9.46 2.46
C ASN A 10 -3.64 -8.78 1.12
N MET A 11 -4.10 -9.37 0.02
CA MET A 11 -4.06 -8.71 -1.29
C MET A 11 -4.91 -7.44 -1.30
N MET A 12 -6.08 -7.47 -0.67
CA MET A 12 -6.91 -6.27 -0.56
C MET A 12 -6.23 -5.19 0.27
N ILE A 13 -5.58 -5.56 1.37
CA ILE A 13 -4.83 -4.61 2.19
C ILE A 13 -3.72 -3.96 1.36
N ALA A 14 -2.96 -4.77 0.61
CA ALA A 14 -1.90 -4.27 -0.26
C ALA A 14 -2.46 -3.33 -1.33
N GLY A 15 -3.60 -3.67 -1.92
CA GLY A 15 -4.28 -2.82 -2.90
C GLY A 15 -4.75 -1.51 -2.30
N MET A 16 -5.33 -1.56 -1.11
CA MET A 16 -5.83 -0.36 -0.43
C MET A 16 -4.70 0.61 -0.10
N ILE A 17 -3.58 0.11 0.43
CA ILE A 17 -2.47 1.00 0.79
C ILE A 17 -1.82 1.60 -0.46
N CYS A 18 -1.73 0.86 -1.55
CA CYS A 18 -1.21 1.38 -2.81
C CYS A 18 -2.16 2.42 -3.41
N ALA A 19 -3.46 2.18 -3.38
CA ALA A 19 -4.45 3.15 -3.86
C ALA A 19 -4.36 4.45 -3.06
N LEU A 20 -4.27 4.37 -1.74
CA LEU A 20 -4.11 5.54 -0.87
C LEU A 20 -2.80 6.28 -1.18
N SER A 21 -1.70 5.54 -1.24
CA SER A 21 -0.36 6.10 -1.46
C SER A 21 -0.26 6.82 -2.80
N GLN A 22 -0.74 6.19 -3.86
CA GLN A 22 -0.71 6.78 -5.19
C GLN A 22 -1.58 8.02 -5.27
N SER A 23 -2.76 7.98 -4.66
CA SER A 23 -3.69 9.11 -4.66
C SER A 23 -3.15 10.28 -3.85
N LEU A 24 -2.51 10.02 -2.71
CA LEU A 24 -1.84 11.06 -1.93
C LEU A 24 -0.72 11.72 -2.72
N ALA A 25 0.11 10.91 -3.40
CA ALA A 25 1.22 11.43 -4.21
C ALA A 25 0.70 12.25 -5.39
N TYR A 26 -0.34 11.76 -6.06
CA TYR A 26 -0.99 12.49 -7.15
C TYR A 26 -1.51 13.85 -6.66
N GLY A 27 -2.27 13.83 -5.55
CA GLY A 27 -2.82 15.05 -4.97
C GLY A 27 -1.73 16.04 -4.56
N ALA A 28 -0.68 15.55 -3.91
CA ALA A 28 0.43 16.39 -3.48
C ALA A 28 1.10 17.09 -4.67
N LYS A 29 1.27 16.36 -5.78
CA LYS A 29 1.87 16.91 -6.99
C LYS A 29 1.03 18.06 -7.59
N LEU A 30 -0.28 17.99 -7.42
CA LEU A 30 -1.23 18.97 -7.93
C LEU A 30 -1.66 20.01 -6.89
N GLY A 31 -1.03 20.01 -5.72
CA GLY A 31 -1.27 21.02 -4.69
C GLY A 31 -2.46 20.73 -3.78
N VAL A 32 -2.94 19.49 -3.73
CA VAL A 32 -4.01 19.12 -2.80
C VAL A 32 -3.42 18.90 -1.40
N ASP A 33 -3.99 19.58 -0.41
CA ASP A 33 -3.59 19.41 0.98
C ASP A 33 -3.91 17.96 1.43
N PRO A 34 -2.90 17.20 1.87
CA PRO A 34 -3.13 15.82 2.28
C PRO A 34 -4.06 15.69 3.49
N GLU A 35 -4.08 16.64 4.42
CA GLU A 35 -5.02 16.63 5.53
C GLU A 35 -6.46 16.74 5.03
N LEU A 36 -6.68 17.64 4.08
CA LEU A 36 -8.00 17.78 3.45
C LEU A 36 -8.41 16.50 2.74
N PHE A 37 -7.46 15.88 2.02
CA PHE A 37 -7.73 14.65 1.29
C PHE A 37 -8.18 13.53 2.25
N LEU A 38 -7.48 13.37 3.38
CA LEU A 38 -7.86 12.36 4.38
C LEU A 38 -9.24 12.65 4.97
N ASP A 39 -9.55 13.92 5.24
CA ASP A 39 -10.85 14.31 5.75
C ASP A 39 -11.98 13.97 4.77
N VAL A 40 -11.74 14.20 3.49
CA VAL A 40 -12.71 13.87 2.43
C VAL A 40 -12.94 12.36 2.37
N ILE A 41 -11.87 11.56 2.43
CA ILE A 41 -11.99 10.09 2.45
C ILE A 41 -12.88 9.67 3.62
N GLN A 42 -12.61 10.17 4.82
CA GLN A 42 -13.32 9.76 6.04
C GLN A 42 -14.78 10.22 6.06
N SER A 43 -15.12 11.24 5.27
CA SER A 43 -16.49 11.75 5.15
C SER A 43 -17.26 11.11 3.99
N SER A 44 -16.69 10.15 3.31
CA SER A 44 -17.24 9.54 2.09
C SER A 44 -17.45 8.04 2.25
N ASN A 45 -17.97 7.42 1.20
CA ASN A 45 -18.12 5.96 1.13
C ASN A 45 -16.78 5.22 1.07
N LEU A 46 -15.68 5.95 0.88
CA LEU A 46 -14.33 5.37 0.89
C LEU A 46 -13.80 5.20 2.31
N ALA A 47 -14.49 5.70 3.32
CA ALA A 47 -14.02 5.66 4.70
C ALA A 47 -13.77 4.21 5.16
N SER A 48 -12.66 4.03 5.85
CA SER A 48 -12.35 2.77 6.51
C SER A 48 -11.40 3.03 7.68
N PRO A 49 -11.43 2.16 8.71
CA PRO A 49 -10.43 2.25 9.79
C PRO A 49 -9.00 2.19 9.28
N MET A 50 -8.76 1.37 8.25
CA MET A 50 -7.42 1.25 7.67
C MET A 50 -6.96 2.55 7.01
N TYR A 51 -7.80 3.18 6.20
CA TYR A 51 -7.44 4.45 5.56
C TYR A 51 -7.20 5.54 6.58
N GLN A 52 -7.99 5.57 7.65
CA GLN A 52 -7.80 6.54 8.72
C GLN A 52 -6.46 6.35 9.40
N SER A 53 -6.17 5.13 9.84
CA SER A 53 -4.96 4.81 10.57
C SER A 53 -3.70 4.95 9.71
N LYS A 54 -3.71 4.35 8.52
CA LYS A 54 -2.53 4.36 7.65
C LYS A 54 -2.30 5.72 7.00
N GLY A 55 -3.37 6.42 6.66
CA GLY A 55 -3.25 7.80 6.19
C GLY A 55 -2.55 8.68 7.21
N ARG A 56 -2.93 8.57 8.48
CA ARG A 56 -2.29 9.32 9.56
C ARG A 56 -0.82 8.92 9.71
N GLN A 57 -0.50 7.62 9.67
CA GLN A 57 0.89 7.17 9.74
C GLN A 57 1.74 7.75 8.62
N ILE A 58 1.22 7.76 7.40
CA ILE A 58 1.95 8.30 6.24
C ILE A 58 2.21 9.79 6.43
N LEU A 59 1.20 10.57 6.82
CA LEU A 59 1.36 12.00 6.99
C LEU A 59 2.31 12.33 8.15
N ASP A 60 2.26 11.55 9.21
CA ASP A 60 3.14 11.73 10.38
C ASP A 60 4.53 11.16 10.16
N ARG A 61 4.81 10.56 9.00
CA ARG A 61 6.08 9.91 8.69
C ARG A 61 6.45 8.86 9.74
N ASN A 62 5.46 8.14 10.24
CA ASN A 62 5.63 7.09 11.26
C ASN A 62 5.63 5.72 10.58
N TRP A 63 6.79 5.11 10.51
CA TRP A 63 6.99 3.83 9.82
C TRP A 63 7.15 2.66 10.78
N ALA A 64 6.74 2.85 12.04
CA ALA A 64 6.76 1.76 13.02
C ALA A 64 5.84 0.64 12.54
N ALA A 65 6.38 -0.57 12.49
CA ALA A 65 5.72 -1.67 11.79
C ALA A 65 4.65 -2.35 12.63
N ASN A 66 3.44 -2.41 12.09
CA ASN A 66 2.44 -3.40 12.49
C ASN A 66 2.59 -4.65 11.63
N PHE A 67 2.97 -4.47 10.38
CA PHE A 67 3.17 -5.56 9.43
C PHE A 67 4.22 -5.11 8.41
N PHE A 68 5.31 -5.87 8.30
CA PHE A 68 6.47 -5.47 7.50
C PHE A 68 6.20 -5.48 6.00
N VAL A 69 6.82 -4.55 5.29
CA VAL A 69 6.87 -4.56 3.81
C VAL A 69 7.26 -5.94 3.30
N ASP A 70 8.31 -6.55 3.86
CA ASP A 70 8.79 -7.87 3.40
C ASP A 70 7.74 -8.97 3.59
N ASN A 71 6.89 -8.87 4.60
CA ASN A 71 5.81 -9.84 4.80
C ASN A 71 4.73 -9.71 3.73
N ILE A 72 4.45 -8.49 3.29
CA ILE A 72 3.52 -8.25 2.16
C ILE A 72 4.10 -8.88 0.89
N VAL A 73 5.39 -8.67 0.61
CA VAL A 73 6.05 -9.26 -0.57
C VAL A 73 5.91 -10.79 -0.53
N LYS A 74 6.16 -11.38 0.62
CA LYS A 74 6.05 -12.83 0.80
C LYS A 74 4.63 -13.33 0.53
N ASP A 75 3.64 -12.68 1.13
CA ASP A 75 2.24 -13.10 1.00
C ASP A 75 1.73 -12.91 -0.43
N ILE A 76 2.09 -11.81 -1.09
CA ILE A 76 1.70 -11.58 -2.49
C ILE A 76 2.36 -12.63 -3.39
N THR A 77 3.62 -12.98 -3.13
CA THR A 77 4.31 -14.00 -3.91
C THR A 77 3.61 -15.35 -3.80
N LEU A 78 3.20 -15.73 -2.58
CA LEU A 78 2.44 -16.96 -2.37
C LEU A 78 1.09 -16.91 -3.10
N ALA A 79 0.42 -15.76 -3.06
CA ALA A 79 -0.86 -15.58 -3.74
C ALA A 79 -0.72 -15.71 -5.26
N LEU A 80 0.31 -15.10 -5.84
CA LEU A 80 0.59 -15.18 -7.27
C LEU A 80 0.91 -16.60 -7.70
N ASP A 81 1.69 -17.33 -6.91
CA ASP A 81 2.04 -18.72 -7.21
C ASP A 81 0.79 -19.61 -7.21
N SER A 82 -0.07 -19.47 -6.18
CA SER A 82 -1.29 -20.26 -6.12
C SER A 82 -2.29 -19.88 -7.21
N ALA A 83 -2.34 -18.61 -7.59
CA ALA A 83 -3.18 -18.14 -8.69
C ALA A 83 -2.72 -18.74 -10.02
N GLU A 84 -1.41 -18.79 -10.26
CA GLU A 84 -0.87 -19.39 -11.48
C GLU A 84 -1.25 -20.86 -11.58
N GLU A 85 -1.13 -21.62 -10.50
CA GLU A 85 -1.53 -23.01 -10.44
C GLU A 85 -3.02 -23.20 -10.73
N ALA A 86 -3.84 -22.27 -10.27
CA ALA A 86 -5.29 -22.31 -10.45
C ALA A 86 -5.77 -21.71 -11.79
N GLY A 87 -4.86 -21.14 -12.57
CA GLY A 87 -5.19 -20.49 -13.83
C GLY A 87 -5.88 -19.14 -13.67
N VAL A 88 -5.67 -18.45 -12.55
CA VAL A 88 -6.26 -17.13 -12.28
C VAL A 88 -5.27 -16.04 -12.65
N GLN A 89 -5.69 -15.10 -13.51
CA GLN A 89 -4.87 -13.95 -13.86
C GLN A 89 -4.96 -12.89 -12.76
N MET A 90 -3.81 -12.35 -12.37
CA MET A 90 -3.71 -11.41 -11.24
C MET A 90 -2.93 -10.16 -11.64
N PRO A 91 -3.38 -9.39 -12.66
CA PRO A 91 -2.55 -8.28 -13.18
C PRO A 91 -2.36 -7.14 -12.19
N VAL A 92 -3.39 -6.79 -11.42
CA VAL A 92 -3.31 -5.68 -10.47
C VAL A 92 -2.32 -5.99 -9.36
N ILE A 93 -2.44 -7.18 -8.76
CA ILE A 93 -1.57 -7.55 -7.64
C ILE A 93 -0.12 -7.79 -8.09
N ALA A 94 0.08 -8.20 -9.34
CA ALA A 94 1.42 -8.36 -9.90
C ALA A 94 2.16 -7.01 -9.94
N VAL A 95 1.48 -5.94 -10.33
CA VAL A 95 2.05 -4.58 -10.31
C VAL A 95 2.29 -4.12 -8.87
N ILE A 96 1.33 -4.36 -7.99
CA ILE A 96 1.46 -3.99 -6.58
C ILE A 96 2.66 -4.68 -5.94
N ARG A 97 2.90 -5.95 -6.28
CA ARG A 97 4.08 -6.66 -5.80
C ARG A 97 5.38 -5.94 -6.17
N GLN A 98 5.45 -5.41 -7.40
CA GLN A 98 6.64 -4.66 -7.83
C GLN A 98 6.85 -3.42 -6.98
N MET A 99 5.78 -2.74 -6.58
CA MET A 99 5.90 -1.56 -5.71
C MET A 99 6.45 -1.93 -4.34
N PHE A 100 5.96 -3.01 -3.74
CA PHE A 100 6.48 -3.48 -2.46
C PHE A 100 7.91 -4.02 -2.58
N ALA A 101 8.23 -4.70 -3.68
CA ALA A 101 9.59 -5.15 -3.93
C ALA A 101 10.55 -3.96 -4.04
N ALA A 102 10.13 -2.87 -4.67
CA ALA A 102 10.90 -1.64 -4.75
C ALA A 102 11.11 -1.02 -3.36
N ALA A 103 10.08 -1.04 -2.51
CA ALA A 103 10.20 -0.57 -1.14
C ALA A 103 11.23 -1.38 -0.36
N SER A 104 11.19 -2.69 -0.48
CA SER A 104 12.16 -3.58 0.14
C SER A 104 13.58 -3.30 -0.36
N ALA A 105 13.75 -3.16 -1.67
CA ALA A 105 15.04 -2.87 -2.29
C ALA A 105 15.61 -1.51 -1.86
N SER A 106 14.74 -0.58 -1.52
CA SER A 106 15.14 0.75 -1.03
C SER A 106 15.50 0.77 0.46
N GLY A 107 15.46 -0.38 1.13
CA GLY A 107 15.82 -0.49 2.54
C GLY A 107 14.64 -0.43 3.50
N PHE A 108 13.40 -0.45 3.01
CA PHE A 108 12.20 -0.31 3.83
C PHE A 108 11.55 -1.65 4.21
N GLY A 109 12.27 -2.76 4.00
CA GLY A 109 11.71 -4.11 4.19
C GLY A 109 11.19 -4.38 5.60
N HIS A 110 11.81 -3.80 6.61
CA HIS A 110 11.40 -3.97 8.01
C HIS A 110 10.61 -2.78 8.55
N GLU A 111 10.19 -1.89 7.68
CA GLU A 111 9.24 -0.83 8.02
C GLU A 111 7.82 -1.31 7.80
N ASP A 112 6.86 -0.60 8.39
CA ASP A 112 5.45 -0.90 8.19
C ASP A 112 5.10 -0.90 6.70
N TYR A 113 4.13 -1.73 6.32
CA TYR A 113 3.75 -1.83 4.91
C TYR A 113 3.29 -0.49 4.31
N SER A 114 2.86 0.46 5.17
CA SER A 114 2.55 1.83 4.72
C SER A 114 3.75 2.56 4.13
N ALA A 115 4.97 2.08 4.40
CA ALA A 115 6.19 2.68 3.84
C ALA A 115 6.28 2.55 2.32
N VAL A 116 5.45 1.71 1.69
CA VAL A 116 5.35 1.67 0.22
C VAL A 116 4.98 3.05 -0.34
N SER A 117 4.33 3.90 0.44
CA SER A 117 4.02 5.27 0.04
C SER A 117 5.25 6.07 -0.34
N LYS A 118 6.40 5.76 0.25
CA LYS A 118 7.67 6.44 -0.09
C LYS A 118 8.11 6.16 -1.51
N VAL A 119 7.80 4.97 -2.03
CA VAL A 119 8.10 4.62 -3.42
C VAL A 119 7.22 5.44 -4.37
N PHE A 120 5.94 5.58 -4.05
CA PHE A 120 5.02 6.40 -4.86
C PHE A 120 5.43 7.88 -4.85
N GLU A 121 5.88 8.37 -3.71
CA GLU A 121 6.40 9.75 -3.60
C GLU A 121 7.62 9.96 -4.51
N GLU A 122 8.54 9.01 -4.46
CA GLU A 122 9.75 9.06 -5.28
C GLU A 122 9.43 9.05 -6.77
N ILE A 123 8.53 8.15 -7.20
CA ILE A 123 8.10 8.06 -8.60
C ILE A 123 7.42 9.37 -9.04
N ALA A 124 6.64 9.97 -8.17
CA ALA A 124 5.96 11.23 -8.45
C ALA A 124 6.91 12.43 -8.44
N GLY A 125 8.14 12.26 -7.95
CA GLY A 125 9.11 13.33 -7.85
C GLY A 125 8.73 14.38 -6.82
N ILE A 126 8.08 13.95 -5.71
CA ILE A 126 7.76 14.85 -4.61
C ILE A 126 8.72 14.65 -3.45
N THR A 127 9.01 15.76 -2.76
CA THR A 127 9.83 15.74 -1.55
C THR A 127 8.89 15.90 -0.36
N PRO A 128 8.68 14.85 0.44
CA PRO A 128 7.81 14.96 1.61
C PRO A 128 8.40 15.92 2.63
N GLY A 129 7.55 16.77 3.14
CA GLY A 129 7.93 17.80 4.09
C GLY A 129 8.12 17.28 5.51
#